data_f4afc2d865afae45a36ab3d4d81855a2
#
_entry.id   f4afc2d865afae45a36ab3d4d81855a2
#
_cell.length_a   1.000
_cell.length_b   1.000
_cell.length_c   1.000
_cell.angle_alpha   90.00
_cell.angle_beta   90.00
_cell.angle_gamma   90.00
#
_symmetry.space_group_name_H-M   'P 1'
#
loop_
_entity.id
_entity.type
_entity.pdbx_description
1 polymer ?
#
loop_
_entity_poly.entity_id
_entity_poly.type
_entity_poly.pdbx_seq_one_letter_code
_entity_poly.pdbx_strand_id
1 'polypeptide(L)'
;MMASYIALLRKERLSDYSVDFPDFPGCITAGKTLEEARAMAAEALAFHIEGMEAAGEPIPAPSSLDTVHLVRQHRDAVPFLVEVEPETKIQRINITMAARVLRAIDAYTAEVGMTRSAFLAHAAMRELATTATKRAQSKVGPKTKRARAGAHA
;
A
#
# COMPACT_ATOMS: atom_id res chain seq x y z
N MET A 1 -11.52 -1.38 11.71
CA MET A 1 -11.00 -2.43 12.61
C MET A 1 -9.83 -3.07 11.90
N MET A 2 -8.66 -3.01 12.50
CA MET A 2 -7.44 -3.59 11.93
C MET A 2 -7.57 -5.12 11.94
N ALA A 3 -7.25 -5.75 10.82
CA ALA A 3 -7.15 -7.20 10.72
C ALA A 3 -5.66 -7.58 10.72
N SER A 4 -5.31 -8.65 11.42
CA SER A 4 -3.95 -9.16 11.49
C SER A 4 -3.89 -10.52 10.82
N TYR A 5 -3.10 -10.65 9.77
CA TYR A 5 -2.90 -11.90 9.04
C TYR A 5 -1.52 -12.49 9.32
N ILE A 6 -1.44 -13.80 9.31
CA ILE A 6 -0.18 -14.51 9.47
C ILE A 6 0.56 -14.50 8.13
N ALA A 7 1.79 -13.99 8.17
CA ALA A 7 2.77 -14.10 7.10
C ALA A 7 3.81 -15.14 7.47
N LEU A 8 4.30 -15.87 6.51
CA LEU A 8 5.29 -16.93 6.66
C LEU A 8 6.60 -16.52 6.01
N LEU A 9 7.60 -16.25 6.83
CA LEU A 9 8.95 -15.89 6.39
C LEU A 9 9.79 -17.14 6.20
N ARG A 10 10.46 -17.22 5.06
CA ARG A 10 11.45 -18.27 4.76
C ARG A 10 12.76 -17.65 4.30
N LYS A 11 13.85 -18.31 4.62
CA LYS A 11 15.19 -17.92 4.20
C LYS A 11 15.96 -19.17 3.79
N GLU A 12 16.27 -19.27 2.52
CA GLU A 12 17.20 -20.27 2.02
C GLU A 12 18.63 -19.71 2.06
N ARG A 13 19.60 -20.62 2.06
CA ARG A 13 21.01 -20.32 2.37
C ARG A 13 21.65 -19.26 1.46
N LEU A 14 21.20 -19.15 0.19
CA LEU A 14 21.75 -18.23 -0.82
C LEU A 14 20.68 -17.38 -1.50
N SER A 15 19.46 -17.30 -0.91
CA SER A 15 18.37 -16.53 -1.46
C SER A 15 18.04 -15.31 -0.59
N ASP A 16 17.21 -14.43 -1.11
CA ASP A 16 16.56 -13.37 -0.34
C ASP A 16 15.56 -13.98 0.66
N TYR A 17 15.08 -13.16 1.60
CA TYR A 17 13.94 -13.53 2.45
C TYR A 17 12.69 -13.56 1.60
N SER A 18 11.93 -14.66 1.63
CA SER A 18 10.63 -14.76 1.00
C SER A 18 9.52 -14.75 2.03
N VAL A 19 8.40 -14.12 1.68
CA VAL A 19 7.21 -14.05 2.52
C VAL A 19 6.00 -14.43 1.68
N ASP A 20 5.17 -15.31 2.22
CA ASP A 20 3.86 -15.66 1.66
C ASP A 20 2.77 -15.61 2.73
N PHE A 21 1.54 -15.51 2.29
CA PHE A 21 0.38 -15.43 3.15
C PHE A 21 -0.52 -16.63 2.93
N PRO A 22 -0.70 -17.51 3.96
CA PRO A 22 -1.57 -18.70 3.83
C PRO A 22 -3.02 -18.35 3.48
N ASP A 23 -3.54 -17.24 3.99
CA ASP A 23 -4.92 -16.79 3.73
C ASP A 23 -5.10 -16.14 2.35
N PHE A 24 -4.01 -15.78 1.68
CA PHE A 24 -4.02 -15.13 0.37
C PHE A 24 -3.13 -15.88 -0.62
N PRO A 25 -3.60 -16.97 -1.22
CA PRO A 25 -2.84 -17.71 -2.22
C PRO A 25 -2.39 -16.82 -3.37
N GLY A 26 -1.10 -16.84 -3.67
CA GLY A 26 -0.51 -15.98 -4.69
C GLY A 26 0.01 -14.63 -4.20
N CYS A 27 -0.27 -14.25 -2.96
CA CYS A 27 0.34 -13.08 -2.34
C CYS A 27 1.72 -13.44 -1.79
N ILE A 28 2.76 -13.21 -2.60
CA ILE A 28 4.15 -13.57 -2.29
C ILE A 28 5.02 -12.34 -2.53
N THR A 29 5.98 -12.12 -1.64
CA THR A 29 6.96 -11.05 -1.78
C THR A 29 8.33 -11.50 -1.28
N ALA A 30 9.35 -10.68 -1.46
CA ALA A 30 10.71 -10.94 -1.01
C ALA A 30 11.42 -9.64 -0.61
N GLY A 31 12.48 -9.78 0.19
CA GLY A 31 13.36 -8.68 0.58
C GLY A 31 14.76 -9.19 0.88
N LYS A 32 15.76 -8.34 0.68
CA LYS A 32 17.17 -8.69 0.90
C LYS A 32 17.52 -8.74 2.39
N THR A 33 16.82 -7.95 3.18
CA THR A 33 16.93 -7.91 4.65
C THR A 33 15.61 -8.30 5.30
N LEU A 34 15.65 -8.63 6.58
CA LEU A 34 14.46 -8.95 7.35
C LEU A 34 13.48 -7.76 7.43
N GLU A 35 14.02 -6.56 7.63
CA GLU A 35 13.26 -5.32 7.69
C GLU A 35 12.58 -5.02 6.35
N GLU A 36 13.33 -5.19 5.26
CA GLU A 36 12.80 -5.01 3.91
C GLU A 36 11.70 -6.03 3.62
N ALA A 37 11.91 -7.31 3.93
CA ALA A 37 10.91 -8.36 3.74
C ALA A 37 9.61 -8.07 4.51
N ARG A 38 9.71 -7.56 5.74
CA ARG A 38 8.53 -7.17 6.54
C ARG A 38 7.79 -5.99 5.94
N ALA A 39 8.51 -4.96 5.50
CA ALA A 39 7.91 -3.79 4.85
C ALA A 39 7.22 -4.19 3.55
N MET A 40 7.88 -4.99 2.71
CA MET A 40 7.32 -5.50 1.46
C MET A 40 6.12 -6.43 1.69
N ALA A 41 6.11 -7.19 2.79
CA ALA A 41 4.96 -8.02 3.15
C ALA A 41 3.70 -7.19 3.44
N ALA A 42 3.84 -6.11 4.20
CA ALA A 42 2.73 -5.21 4.50
C ALA A 42 2.19 -4.53 3.22
N GLU A 43 3.08 -4.05 2.37
CA GLU A 43 2.72 -3.41 1.09
C GLU A 43 2.05 -4.41 0.13
N ALA A 44 2.61 -5.62 -0.01
CA ALA A 44 2.07 -6.66 -0.89
C ALA A 44 0.68 -7.12 -0.44
N LEU A 45 0.46 -7.28 0.87
CA LEU A 45 -0.84 -7.67 1.40
C LEU A 45 -1.87 -6.57 1.20
N ALA A 46 -1.54 -5.32 1.48
CA ALA A 46 -2.44 -4.19 1.26
C ALA A 46 -2.86 -4.09 -0.22
N PHE A 47 -1.90 -4.19 -1.13
CA PHE A 47 -2.16 -4.18 -2.58
C PHE A 47 -3.02 -5.37 -3.04
N HIS A 48 -2.77 -6.56 -2.48
CA HIS A 48 -3.55 -7.76 -2.82
C HIS A 48 -5.01 -7.62 -2.37
N ILE A 49 -5.24 -7.13 -1.16
CA ILE A 49 -6.58 -6.87 -0.61
C ILE A 49 -7.31 -5.80 -1.44
N GLU A 50 -6.64 -4.70 -1.79
CA GLU A 50 -7.21 -3.67 -2.66
C GLU A 50 -7.66 -4.26 -4.02
N GLY A 51 -6.86 -5.14 -4.61
CA GLY A 51 -7.21 -5.85 -5.83
C GLY A 51 -8.45 -6.74 -5.68
N MET A 52 -8.56 -7.48 -4.59
CA MET A 52 -9.72 -8.31 -4.28
C MET A 52 -10.98 -7.47 -4.08
N GLU A 53 -10.87 -6.36 -3.33
CA GLU A 53 -11.98 -5.43 -3.11
C GLU A 53 -12.46 -4.81 -4.42
N ALA A 54 -11.55 -4.38 -5.28
CA ALA A 54 -11.87 -3.84 -6.60
C ALA A 54 -12.56 -4.88 -7.51
N ALA A 55 -12.20 -6.16 -7.36
CA ALA A 55 -12.84 -7.27 -8.09
C ALA A 55 -14.15 -7.74 -7.45
N GLY A 56 -14.51 -7.25 -6.26
CA GLY A 56 -15.68 -7.70 -5.51
C GLY A 56 -15.51 -9.09 -4.91
N GLU A 57 -14.26 -9.53 -4.72
CA GLU A 57 -13.93 -10.81 -4.09
C GLU A 57 -13.99 -10.71 -2.56
N PRO A 58 -14.48 -11.76 -1.88
CA PRO A 58 -14.56 -11.74 -0.43
C PRO A 58 -13.17 -11.82 0.20
N ILE A 59 -12.87 -10.94 1.15
CA ILE A 59 -11.63 -10.98 1.93
C ILE A 59 -11.74 -12.11 2.95
N PRO A 60 -10.79 -13.06 2.99
CA PRO A 60 -10.83 -14.16 3.94
C PRO A 60 -10.65 -13.67 5.38
N ALA A 61 -11.28 -14.37 6.32
CA ALA A 61 -11.02 -14.13 7.74
C ALA A 61 -9.59 -14.64 8.10
N PRO A 62 -8.88 -13.95 9.03
CA PRO A 62 -7.56 -14.40 9.45
C PRO A 62 -7.60 -15.81 10.07
N SER A 63 -6.72 -16.69 9.59
CA SER A 63 -6.53 -18.02 10.17
C SER A 63 -5.77 -17.96 11.49
N SER A 64 -6.03 -18.92 12.38
CA SER A 64 -5.23 -19.11 13.59
C SER A 64 -3.86 -19.74 13.27
N LEU A 65 -2.89 -19.54 14.14
CA LEU A 65 -1.57 -20.17 14.01
C LEU A 65 -1.67 -21.70 13.98
N ASP A 66 -2.56 -22.28 14.79
CA ASP A 66 -2.78 -23.73 14.82
C ASP A 66 -3.26 -24.24 13.47
N THR A 67 -4.20 -23.52 12.83
CA THR A 67 -4.68 -23.87 11.49
C THR A 67 -3.58 -23.80 10.45
N VAL A 68 -2.76 -22.75 10.49
CA VAL A 68 -1.63 -22.58 9.57
C VAL A 68 -0.60 -23.70 9.75
N HIS A 69 -0.32 -24.13 10.96
CA HIS A 69 0.62 -25.21 11.27
C HIS A 69 0.11 -26.61 10.92
N LEU A 70 -1.17 -26.81 10.62
CA LEU A 70 -1.69 -28.07 10.09
C LEU A 70 -1.05 -28.39 8.73
N VAL A 71 -0.71 -27.38 7.94
CA VAL A 71 -0.03 -27.55 6.67
C VAL A 71 1.46 -27.77 6.93
N ARG A 72 1.94 -28.96 6.57
CA ARG A 72 3.31 -29.39 6.85
C ARG A 72 4.39 -28.45 6.32
N GLN A 73 4.16 -27.88 5.13
CA GLN A 73 5.06 -26.94 4.47
C GLN A 73 5.19 -25.59 5.18
N HIS A 74 4.26 -25.26 6.08
CA HIS A 74 4.27 -24.02 6.86
C HIS A 74 5.11 -24.11 8.12
N ARG A 75 5.45 -25.33 8.58
CA ARG A 75 6.11 -25.57 9.88
C ARG A 75 7.55 -25.09 9.91
N ASP A 76 8.22 -25.06 8.76
CA ASP A 76 9.61 -24.61 8.64
C ASP A 76 9.75 -23.09 8.42
N ALA A 77 8.63 -22.39 8.27
CA ALA A 77 8.59 -20.96 8.13
C ALA A 77 8.45 -20.25 9.48
N VAL A 78 9.00 -19.05 9.58
CA VAL A 78 8.83 -18.19 10.75
C VAL A 78 7.55 -17.37 10.58
N PRO A 79 6.50 -17.60 11.39
CA PRO A 79 5.29 -16.82 11.32
C PRO A 79 5.48 -15.45 11.96
N PHE A 80 4.90 -14.42 11.36
CA PHE A 80 4.75 -13.11 11.97
C PHE A 80 3.41 -12.48 11.55
N LEU A 81 2.96 -11.51 12.32
CA LEU A 81 1.69 -10.84 12.04
C LEU A 81 1.92 -9.61 11.20
N VAL A 82 1.10 -9.45 10.17
CA VAL A 82 1.00 -8.25 9.35
C VAL A 82 -0.38 -7.63 9.59
N GLU A 83 -0.38 -6.42 10.08
CA GLU A 83 -1.60 -5.66 10.31
C GLU A 83 -1.99 -4.93 9.03
N VAL A 84 -3.25 -5.07 8.65
CA VAL A 84 -3.83 -4.33 7.53
C VAL A 84 -5.03 -3.57 8.05
N GLU A 85 -5.06 -2.29 7.78
CA GLU A 85 -6.27 -1.51 7.96
C GLU A 85 -7.12 -1.73 6.69
N PRO A 86 -8.27 -2.43 6.78
CA PRO A 86 -9.14 -2.53 5.62
C PRO A 86 -9.61 -1.11 5.27
N GLU A 87 -9.23 -0.64 4.09
CA GLU A 87 -9.62 0.69 3.58
C GLU A 87 -11.13 0.84 3.35
N THR A 88 -11.88 -0.22 3.60
CA THR A 88 -13.33 -0.32 3.41
C THR A 88 -14.18 0.45 4.42
N LYS A 89 -13.62 1.14 5.40
CA LYS A 89 -14.42 2.09 6.19
C LYS A 89 -14.72 3.33 5.38
N ILE A 90 -15.79 3.25 4.57
CA ILE A 90 -16.41 4.44 4.02
C ILE A 90 -16.84 5.31 5.19
N GLN A 91 -16.08 6.37 5.44
CA GLN A 91 -16.47 7.41 6.39
C GLN A 91 -17.40 8.41 5.69
N ARG A 92 -18.59 8.60 6.26
CA ARG A 92 -19.47 9.66 5.81
C ARG A 92 -18.92 11.00 6.36
N ILE A 93 -18.50 11.86 5.45
CA ILE A 93 -18.04 13.22 5.78
C ILE A 93 -19.04 14.25 5.24
N ASN A 94 -19.23 15.33 5.98
CA ASN A 94 -20.00 16.49 5.53
C ASN A 94 -19.00 17.58 5.13
N ILE A 95 -19.08 18.03 3.89
CA ILE A 95 -18.26 19.13 3.37
C ILE A 95 -19.14 20.28 2.92
N THR A 96 -18.72 21.50 3.21
CA THR A 96 -19.35 22.71 2.72
C THR A 96 -18.63 23.19 1.47
N MET A 97 -19.39 23.47 0.42
CA MET A 97 -18.83 23.83 -0.87
C MET A 97 -19.64 24.96 -1.50
N ALA A 98 -18.98 25.87 -2.23
CA ALA A 98 -19.67 26.92 -2.96
C ALA A 98 -20.60 26.30 -4.02
N ALA A 99 -21.84 26.83 -4.12
CA ALA A 99 -22.86 26.29 -5.01
C ALA A 99 -22.43 26.24 -6.49
N ARG A 100 -21.59 27.18 -6.92
CA ARG A 100 -21.03 27.20 -8.30
C ARG A 100 -20.12 25.99 -8.57
N VAL A 101 -19.30 25.60 -7.58
CA VAL A 101 -18.38 24.47 -7.67
C VAL A 101 -19.17 23.16 -7.70
N LEU A 102 -20.18 23.06 -6.83
CA LEU A 102 -21.05 21.90 -6.78
C LEU A 102 -21.76 21.66 -8.12
N ARG A 103 -22.32 22.74 -8.74
CA ARG A 103 -22.95 22.62 -10.06
C ARG A 103 -21.97 22.19 -11.16
N ALA A 104 -20.73 22.67 -11.12
CA ALA A 104 -19.71 22.24 -12.07
C ALA A 104 -19.35 20.77 -11.92
N ILE A 105 -19.24 20.27 -10.67
CA ILE A 105 -19.02 18.85 -10.38
C ILE A 105 -20.21 18.03 -10.88
N ASP A 106 -21.44 18.44 -10.62
CA ASP A 106 -22.65 17.72 -11.03
C ASP A 106 -22.73 17.60 -12.55
N ALA A 107 -22.44 18.68 -13.28
CA ALA A 107 -22.42 18.65 -14.75
C ALA A 107 -21.35 17.68 -15.27
N TYR A 108 -20.13 17.74 -14.75
CA TYR A 108 -19.05 16.87 -15.17
C TYR A 108 -19.32 15.39 -14.84
N THR A 109 -19.79 15.11 -13.62
CA THR A 109 -20.07 13.73 -13.20
C THR A 109 -21.21 13.09 -13.98
N ALA A 110 -22.22 13.86 -14.38
CA ALA A 110 -23.29 13.41 -15.25
C ALA A 110 -22.78 13.05 -16.66
N GLU A 111 -21.84 13.85 -17.20
CA GLU A 111 -21.24 13.61 -18.52
C GLU A 111 -20.40 12.34 -18.56
N VAL A 112 -19.59 12.09 -17.50
CA VAL A 112 -18.68 10.93 -17.46
C VAL A 112 -19.27 9.69 -16.79
N GLY A 113 -20.51 9.72 -16.34
CA GLY A 113 -21.18 8.58 -15.68
C GLY A 113 -20.60 8.23 -14.30
N MET A 114 -20.11 9.22 -13.56
CA MET A 114 -19.46 9.07 -12.26
C MET A 114 -20.34 9.63 -11.13
N THR A 115 -20.21 9.12 -9.92
CA THR A 115 -20.86 9.74 -8.74
C THR A 115 -20.07 10.94 -8.23
N ARG A 116 -20.75 11.88 -7.58
CA ARG A 116 -20.12 13.03 -6.91
C ARG A 116 -19.05 12.59 -5.90
N SER A 117 -19.32 11.56 -5.10
CA SER A 117 -18.38 11.01 -4.12
C SER A 117 -17.14 10.42 -4.78
N ALA A 118 -17.30 9.67 -5.87
CA ALA A 118 -16.18 9.12 -6.63
C ALA A 118 -15.31 10.23 -7.24
N PHE A 119 -15.92 11.28 -7.79
CA PHE A 119 -15.19 12.44 -8.32
C PHE A 119 -14.34 13.11 -7.23
N LEU A 120 -14.93 13.37 -6.06
CA LEU A 120 -14.22 14.02 -4.94
C LEU A 120 -13.06 13.16 -4.42
N ALA A 121 -13.25 11.84 -4.30
CA ALA A 121 -12.21 10.91 -3.91
C ALA A 121 -11.06 10.90 -4.93
N HIS A 122 -11.34 10.82 -6.23
CA HIS A 122 -10.33 10.89 -7.28
C HIS A 122 -9.58 12.21 -7.29
N ALA A 123 -10.28 13.33 -7.13
CA ALA A 123 -9.66 14.66 -7.08
C ALA A 123 -8.69 14.78 -5.88
N ALA A 124 -9.11 14.29 -4.71
CA ALA A 124 -8.27 14.27 -3.52
C ALA A 124 -7.02 13.42 -3.70
N MET A 125 -7.15 12.21 -4.25
CA MET A 125 -6.02 11.30 -4.51
C MET A 125 -5.02 11.92 -5.51
N ARG A 126 -5.50 12.56 -6.56
CA ARG A 126 -4.64 13.27 -7.53
C ARG A 126 -3.84 14.38 -6.89
N GLU A 127 -4.47 15.19 -6.04
CA GLU A 127 -3.81 16.29 -5.35
C GLU A 127 -2.75 15.79 -4.36
N LEU A 128 -3.06 14.74 -3.59
CA LEU A 128 -2.12 14.10 -2.68
C LEU A 128 -0.90 13.54 -3.42
N ALA A 129 -1.09 12.85 -4.55
CA ALA A 129 -0.02 12.32 -5.37
C ALA A 129 0.87 13.44 -5.94
N THR A 130 0.28 14.53 -6.43
CA THR A 130 1.01 15.70 -6.96
C THR A 130 1.87 16.35 -5.87
N THR A 131 1.33 16.48 -4.67
CA THR A 131 2.03 17.07 -3.52
C THR A 131 3.17 16.17 -3.04
N ALA A 132 3.01 14.85 -3.05
CA ALA A 132 4.06 13.90 -2.72
C ALA A 132 5.25 14.01 -3.68
N THR A 133 4.98 14.12 -4.98
CA THR A 133 6.02 14.28 -6.02
C THR A 133 6.78 15.61 -5.86
N LYS A 134 6.08 16.71 -5.58
CA LYS A 134 6.72 18.01 -5.30
C LYS A 134 7.61 17.99 -4.06
N ARG A 135 7.18 17.30 -2.99
CA ARG A 135 7.99 17.13 -1.77
C ARG A 135 9.25 16.29 -2.00
N ALA A 136 9.16 15.25 -2.81
CA ALA A 136 10.31 14.42 -3.16
C ALA A 136 11.35 15.22 -3.97
N GLN A 137 10.91 16.05 -4.92
CA GLN A 137 11.78 16.90 -5.74
C GLN A 137 12.43 18.03 -4.95
N SER A 138 11.75 18.60 -3.96
CA SER A 138 12.31 19.68 -3.12
C SER A 138 13.39 19.21 -2.13
N LYS A 139 13.45 17.91 -1.82
CA LYS A 139 14.49 17.30 -0.98
C LYS A 139 15.78 16.99 -1.73
N VAL A 140 15.80 17.04 -3.06
CA VAL A 140 16.98 16.90 -3.90
C VAL A 140 17.50 18.31 -4.25
N GLY A 141 18.06 18.99 -3.26
CA GLY A 141 18.80 20.26 -3.48
C GLY A 141 20.08 20.01 -4.31
N PRO A 142 20.55 21.01 -5.08
CA PRO A 142 21.71 20.84 -5.93
C PRO A 142 22.96 20.58 -5.09
N LYS A 143 23.63 19.45 -5.34
CA LYS A 143 24.99 19.22 -4.85
C LYS A 143 25.91 20.28 -5.47
N THR A 144 26.25 21.29 -4.70
CA THR A 144 27.29 22.26 -5.08
C THR A 144 28.59 21.52 -5.32
N LYS A 145 29.00 21.45 -6.57
CA LYS A 145 30.37 21.14 -6.98
C LYS A 145 31.30 22.20 -6.38
N ARG A 146 31.99 21.85 -5.31
CA ARG A 146 33.11 22.62 -4.81
C ARG A 146 34.26 22.48 -5.84
N ALA A 147 34.45 23.47 -6.69
CA ALA A 147 35.62 23.61 -7.53
C ALA A 147 36.84 23.77 -6.62
N ARG A 148 37.79 22.83 -6.72
CA ARG A 148 39.16 23.03 -6.25
C ARG A 148 39.83 23.99 -7.18
N ALA A 149 40.06 25.23 -6.76
CA ALA A 149 41.04 26.11 -7.35
C ALA A 149 42.40 25.64 -6.87
N GLY A 150 43.21 25.13 -7.77
CA GLY A 150 44.63 24.90 -7.54
C GLY A 150 45.35 26.25 -7.60
N ALA A 151 46.05 26.59 -6.54
CA ALA A 151 47.06 27.64 -6.56
C ALA A 151 48.39 26.99 -6.88
N HIS A 152 48.97 27.42 -8.02
CA HIS A 152 50.38 27.33 -8.28
C HIS A 152 50.97 28.72 -8.00
N ALA A 153 51.92 28.75 -7.15
CA ALA A 153 53.08 29.65 -7.17
C ALA A 153 54.23 28.99 -6.41
#